data_c6eb4ba9b7e724037097423acdaa1435
#
_entry.id   c6eb4ba9b7e724037097423acdaa1435
#
_cell.length_a   1.000
_cell.length_b   1.000
_cell.length_c   1.000
_cell.angle_alpha   90.00
_cell.angle_beta   90.00
_cell.angle_gamma   90.00
#
_symmetry.space_group_name_H-M   'P 1'
#
loop_
_entity.id
_entity.type
_entity.pdbx_description
1 polymer ?
#
loop_
_entity_poly.entity_id
_entity_poly.type
_entity_poly.pdbx_seq_one_letter_code
_entity_poly.pdbx_strand_id
1 'polypeptide(L)'
;VENTAITFEYDVPTLEEFIERIRHTLEKYPYIVALNNGTIVGYAYAGMFHEREAYSRCVETSIYVDNNMKHMGIGGILHKTLEDELRKDGFLNMYACIACPKKEDEYLNRNSIEFHSHQGYRLVGEFYDCGYKFKRWYNMVWMEKLLDPEVKHPKPIKWMEENREELELSLIHISE
;
A
#
# COMPACT_ATOMS: atom_id res chain seq x y z
N VAL A 1 -4.20 -13.83 3.98
CA VAL A 1 -5.62 -14.06 3.78
C VAL A 1 -6.17 -15.02 4.83
N GLU A 2 -5.69 -16.26 4.89
CA GLU A 2 -6.28 -17.35 5.69
C GLU A 2 -6.17 -17.18 7.21
N ASN A 3 -5.15 -16.50 7.71
CA ASN A 3 -4.81 -16.46 9.14
C ASN A 3 -5.03 -15.09 9.79
N THR A 4 -5.39 -14.07 9.01
CA THR A 4 -5.57 -12.72 9.52
C THR A 4 -6.74 -11.99 8.86
N ALA A 5 -7.25 -10.95 9.52
CA ALA A 5 -8.22 -10.02 8.97
C ALA A 5 -7.58 -8.72 8.41
N ILE A 6 -6.25 -8.72 8.18
CA ILE A 6 -5.54 -7.58 7.57
C ILE A 6 -6.10 -7.25 6.19
N THR A 7 -6.43 -8.26 5.41
CA THR A 7 -7.25 -8.13 4.19
C THR A 7 -8.61 -8.80 4.41
N PHE A 8 -9.67 -8.23 3.82
CA PHE A 8 -11.00 -8.80 3.86
C PHE A 8 -11.26 -9.82 2.74
N GLU A 9 -10.24 -10.19 1.97
CA GLU A 9 -10.32 -11.32 1.05
C GLU A 9 -10.51 -12.63 1.81
N TYR A 10 -11.39 -13.49 1.32
CA TYR A 10 -11.68 -14.81 1.89
C TYR A 10 -10.75 -15.88 1.33
N ASP A 11 -10.48 -15.80 0.03
CA ASP A 11 -9.69 -16.78 -0.70
C ASP A 11 -8.31 -16.23 -1.01
N VAL A 12 -7.31 -17.09 -0.97
CA VAL A 12 -5.95 -16.76 -1.44
C VAL A 12 -6.00 -16.72 -2.97
N PRO A 13 -5.57 -15.62 -3.62
CA PRO A 13 -5.54 -15.59 -5.08
C PRO A 13 -4.62 -16.68 -5.63
N THR A 14 -4.96 -17.22 -6.78
CA THR A 14 -4.06 -18.12 -7.52
C THR A 14 -2.82 -17.36 -7.97
N LEU A 15 -1.77 -18.10 -8.35
CA LEU A 15 -0.54 -17.49 -8.88
C LEU A 15 -0.83 -16.66 -10.13
N GLU A 16 -1.67 -17.14 -11.02
CA GLU A 16 -2.08 -16.46 -12.24
C GLU A 16 -2.81 -15.16 -11.95
N GLU A 17 -3.77 -15.18 -11.03
CA GLU A 17 -4.49 -13.98 -10.59
C GLU A 17 -3.57 -12.96 -9.94
N PHE A 18 -2.61 -13.41 -9.12
CA PHE A 18 -1.66 -12.52 -8.47
C PHE A 18 -0.70 -11.89 -9.48
N ILE A 19 -0.20 -12.65 -10.45
CA ILE A 19 0.62 -12.13 -11.56
C ILE A 19 -0.15 -11.07 -12.35
N GLU A 20 -1.42 -11.32 -12.66
CA GLU A 20 -2.25 -10.38 -13.42
C GLU A 20 -2.50 -9.08 -12.62
N ARG A 21 -2.74 -9.17 -11.31
CA ARG A 21 -2.84 -7.99 -10.43
C ARG A 21 -1.56 -7.14 -10.47
N ILE A 22 -0.37 -7.78 -10.42
CA ILE A 22 0.92 -7.07 -10.53
C ILE A 22 1.05 -6.40 -11.89
N ARG A 23 0.76 -7.10 -12.99
CA ARG A 23 0.83 -6.56 -14.36
C ARG A 23 -0.07 -5.34 -14.52
N HIS A 24 -1.33 -5.46 -14.10
CA HIS A 24 -2.28 -4.36 -14.17
C HIS A 24 -1.84 -3.15 -13.34
N THR A 25 -1.27 -3.38 -12.15
CA THR A 25 -0.71 -2.30 -11.34
C THR A 25 0.42 -1.59 -12.07
N LEU A 26 1.37 -2.35 -12.62
CA LEU A 26 2.56 -1.85 -13.32
C LEU A 26 2.24 -1.11 -14.63
N GLU A 27 1.03 -1.21 -15.16
CA GLU A 27 0.60 -0.38 -16.30
C GLU A 27 0.66 1.12 -15.96
N LYS A 28 0.34 1.49 -14.71
CA LYS A 28 0.18 2.91 -14.32
C LYS A 28 0.89 3.29 -13.04
N TYR A 29 1.12 2.36 -12.13
CA TYR A 29 1.53 2.64 -10.77
C TYR A 29 2.80 1.88 -10.38
N PRO A 30 3.63 2.45 -9.50
CA PRO A 30 4.82 1.78 -9.01
C PRO A 30 4.49 0.56 -8.15
N TYR A 31 5.30 -0.50 -8.30
CA TYR A 31 5.29 -1.70 -7.50
C TYR A 31 6.72 -2.00 -7.03
N ILE A 32 6.95 -1.99 -5.74
CA ILE A 32 8.26 -2.07 -5.08
C ILE A 32 8.37 -3.40 -4.36
N VAL A 33 9.50 -4.10 -4.53
CA VAL A 33 9.77 -5.38 -3.87
C VAL A 33 11.05 -5.27 -3.03
N ALA A 34 11.00 -5.71 -1.78
CA ALA A 34 12.15 -5.79 -0.91
C ALA A 34 12.74 -7.20 -0.93
N LEU A 35 14.05 -7.30 -1.17
CA LEU A 35 14.81 -8.54 -1.15
C LEU A 35 15.80 -8.54 0.01
N ASN A 36 15.86 -9.65 0.73
CA ASN A 36 16.91 -9.96 1.68
C ASN A 36 17.59 -11.27 1.26
N ASN A 37 18.88 -11.21 0.94
CA ASN A 37 19.66 -12.36 0.44
C ASN A 37 18.97 -13.10 -0.73
N GLY A 38 18.37 -12.36 -1.66
CA GLY A 38 17.66 -12.91 -2.82
C GLY A 38 16.25 -13.43 -2.55
N THR A 39 15.77 -13.37 -1.30
CA THR A 39 14.43 -13.77 -0.91
C THR A 39 13.53 -12.56 -0.78
N ILE A 40 12.32 -12.61 -1.35
CA ILE A 40 11.32 -11.54 -1.19
C ILE A 40 10.84 -11.53 0.27
N VAL A 41 10.99 -10.39 0.93
CA VAL A 41 10.62 -10.18 2.35
C VAL A 41 9.52 -9.14 2.53
N GLY A 42 9.09 -8.51 1.46
CA GLY A 42 7.99 -7.56 1.47
C GLY A 42 7.79 -6.88 0.13
N TYR A 43 6.67 -6.21 -0.02
CA TYR A 43 6.34 -5.41 -1.20
C TYR A 43 5.40 -4.27 -0.85
N ALA A 44 5.42 -3.23 -1.67
CA ALA A 44 4.50 -2.10 -1.60
C ALA A 44 4.12 -1.66 -2.99
N TYR A 45 2.90 -1.20 -3.17
CA TYR A 45 2.41 -0.71 -4.45
C TYR A 45 1.38 0.39 -4.26
N ALA A 46 1.16 1.16 -5.31
CA ALA A 46 0.05 2.08 -5.42
C ALA A 46 -0.99 1.55 -6.42
N GLY A 47 -2.20 2.03 -6.27
CA GLY A 47 -3.30 1.75 -7.17
C GLY A 47 -4.23 2.94 -7.29
N MET A 48 -5.23 2.80 -8.15
CA MET A 48 -6.24 3.83 -8.37
C MET A 48 -7.05 4.06 -7.09
N PHE A 49 -7.16 5.33 -6.66
CA PHE A 49 -8.02 5.69 -5.54
C PHE A 49 -9.50 5.69 -5.94
N HIS A 50 -9.82 6.34 -7.07
CA HIS A 50 -11.17 6.40 -7.64
C HIS A 50 -11.12 6.56 -9.15
N GLU A 51 -12.14 6.01 -9.87
CA GLU A 51 -12.19 5.95 -11.33
C GLU A 51 -12.28 7.31 -12.04
N ARG A 52 -12.83 8.35 -11.38
CA ARG A 52 -13.00 9.65 -12.02
C ARG A 52 -11.67 10.37 -12.17
N GLU A 53 -11.43 10.93 -13.35
CA GLU A 53 -10.17 11.61 -13.73
C GLU A 53 -9.73 12.70 -12.74
N ALA A 54 -10.68 13.41 -12.12
CA ALA A 54 -10.37 14.41 -11.10
C ALA A 54 -9.58 13.86 -9.89
N TYR A 55 -9.64 12.53 -9.65
CA TYR A 55 -8.89 11.84 -8.59
C TYR A 55 -7.56 11.26 -9.06
N SER A 56 -7.17 11.47 -10.31
CA SER A 56 -5.96 10.85 -10.91
C SER A 56 -4.67 11.10 -10.13
N ARG A 57 -4.61 12.17 -9.33
CA ARG A 57 -3.42 12.48 -8.49
C ARG A 57 -3.45 11.86 -7.11
N CYS A 58 -4.47 11.08 -6.84
CA CYS A 58 -4.68 10.36 -5.59
C CYS A 58 -4.45 8.87 -5.83
N VAL A 59 -3.73 8.23 -4.94
CA VAL A 59 -3.48 6.78 -4.99
C VAL A 59 -3.85 6.12 -3.68
N GLU A 60 -4.37 4.92 -3.76
CA GLU A 60 -4.41 4.00 -2.63
C GLU A 60 -3.12 3.20 -2.58
N THR A 61 -2.55 3.04 -1.38
CA THR A 61 -1.28 2.32 -1.19
C THR A 61 -1.46 1.10 -0.31
N SER A 62 -0.74 0.03 -0.65
CA SER A 62 -0.70 -1.20 0.12
C SER A 62 0.74 -1.59 0.41
N ILE A 63 1.00 -2.09 1.62
CA ILE A 63 2.32 -2.54 2.07
C ILE A 63 2.18 -3.85 2.81
N TYR A 64 2.97 -4.84 2.42
CA TYR A 64 3.03 -6.14 3.05
C TYR A 64 4.47 -6.52 3.36
N VAL A 65 4.72 -6.99 4.57
CA VAL A 65 6.04 -7.46 5.05
C VAL A 65 5.87 -8.85 5.64
N ASP A 66 6.81 -9.73 5.35
CA ASP A 66 6.86 -11.07 5.94
C ASP A 66 6.77 -10.98 7.47
N ASN A 67 5.92 -11.83 8.07
CA ASN A 67 5.69 -11.83 9.51
C ASN A 67 6.97 -12.08 10.32
N ASN A 68 7.90 -12.88 9.77
CA ASN A 68 9.18 -13.21 10.41
C ASN A 68 10.20 -12.07 10.31
N MET A 69 9.92 -11.06 9.47
CA MET A 69 10.81 -9.93 9.19
C MET A 69 10.23 -8.60 9.70
N LYS A 70 9.21 -8.65 10.55
CA LYS A 70 8.63 -7.46 11.17
C LYS A 70 9.62 -6.80 12.13
N HIS A 71 9.46 -5.49 12.35
CA HIS A 71 10.29 -4.65 13.23
C HIS A 71 11.76 -4.47 12.79
N MET A 72 12.12 -4.90 11.57
CA MET A 72 13.44 -4.69 10.97
C MET A 72 13.52 -3.43 10.08
N GLY A 73 12.54 -2.57 10.13
CA GLY A 73 12.50 -1.33 9.34
C GLY A 73 12.06 -1.50 7.87
N ILE A 74 11.85 -2.74 7.39
CA ILE A 74 11.52 -3.04 5.98
C ILE A 74 10.30 -2.27 5.50
N GLY A 75 9.22 -2.25 6.30
CA GLY A 75 8.02 -1.49 5.95
C GLY A 75 8.28 0.00 5.77
N GLY A 76 9.13 0.59 6.60
CA GLY A 76 9.53 2.00 6.48
C GLY A 76 10.31 2.28 5.20
N ILE A 77 11.24 1.38 4.82
CA ILE A 77 12.02 1.49 3.58
C ILE A 77 11.09 1.37 2.36
N LEU A 78 10.22 0.35 2.33
CA LEU A 78 9.23 0.15 1.26
C LEU A 78 8.33 1.38 1.10
N HIS A 79 7.80 1.89 2.22
CA HIS A 79 6.94 3.07 2.22
C HIS A 79 7.68 4.30 1.68
N LYS A 80 8.90 4.55 2.17
CA LYS A 80 9.69 5.72 1.77
C LYS A 80 10.01 5.67 0.28
N THR A 81 10.40 4.50 -0.24
CA THR A 81 10.70 4.33 -1.66
C THR A 81 9.45 4.54 -2.52
N LEU A 82 8.31 3.95 -2.12
CA LEU A 82 7.04 4.16 -2.82
C LEU A 82 6.64 5.63 -2.82
N GLU A 83 6.76 6.32 -1.68
CA GLU A 83 6.47 7.74 -1.56
C GLU A 83 7.35 8.59 -2.48
N ASP A 84 8.66 8.30 -2.56
CA ASP A 84 9.60 9.03 -3.39
C ASP A 84 9.29 8.85 -4.89
N GLU A 85 8.96 7.64 -5.32
CA GLU A 85 8.54 7.40 -6.71
C GLU A 85 7.22 8.14 -7.02
N LEU A 86 6.22 8.05 -6.14
CA LEU A 86 4.95 8.75 -6.34
C LEU A 86 5.13 10.27 -6.44
N ARG A 87 6.02 10.87 -5.63
CA ARG A 87 6.36 12.31 -5.73
C ARG A 87 7.01 12.65 -7.06
N LYS A 88 7.97 11.82 -7.49
CA LYS A 88 8.68 11.97 -8.77
C LYS A 88 7.71 11.92 -9.95
N ASP A 89 6.70 11.04 -9.87
CA ASP A 89 5.69 10.85 -10.91
C ASP A 89 4.58 11.91 -10.89
N GLY A 90 4.52 12.74 -9.86
CA GLY A 90 3.58 13.87 -9.78
C GLY A 90 2.26 13.53 -9.08
N PHE A 91 2.20 12.44 -8.33
CA PHE A 91 1.08 12.18 -7.42
C PHE A 91 1.17 13.09 -6.19
N LEU A 92 0.02 13.42 -5.61
CA LEU A 92 -0.08 14.42 -4.55
C LEU A 92 -0.64 13.87 -3.24
N ASN A 93 -1.41 12.81 -3.28
CA ASN A 93 -2.07 12.25 -2.10
C ASN A 93 -1.95 10.73 -2.08
N MET A 94 -1.53 10.19 -0.93
CA MET A 94 -1.53 8.76 -0.63
C MET A 94 -2.63 8.46 0.37
N TYR A 95 -3.39 7.42 0.10
CA TYR A 95 -4.43 6.90 1.00
C TYR A 95 -4.13 5.47 1.38
N ALA A 96 -4.52 5.09 2.57
CA ALA A 96 -4.47 3.72 3.06
C ALA A 96 -5.84 3.33 3.61
N CYS A 97 -6.39 2.23 3.09
CA CYS A 97 -7.58 1.57 3.58
C CYS A 97 -7.16 0.44 4.52
N ILE A 98 -7.46 0.55 5.81
CA ILE A 98 -6.91 -0.33 6.83
C ILE A 98 -8.01 -0.96 7.63
N ALA A 99 -8.03 -2.30 7.71
CA ALA A 99 -8.89 -3.02 8.64
C ALA A 99 -8.57 -2.63 10.08
N CYS A 100 -9.58 -2.34 10.86
CA CYS A 100 -9.45 -1.85 12.23
C CYS A 100 -10.28 -2.73 13.19
N PRO A 101 -9.67 -3.35 14.21
CA PRO A 101 -10.41 -4.11 15.20
C PRO A 101 -11.10 -3.16 16.19
N LYS A 102 -12.34 -3.47 16.60
CA LYS A 102 -12.99 -2.79 17.73
C LYS A 102 -12.19 -3.00 19.02
N LYS A 103 -11.71 -4.23 19.20
CA LYS A 103 -10.77 -4.67 20.20
C LYS A 103 -9.80 -5.62 19.52
N GLU A 104 -8.51 -5.49 19.79
CA GLU A 104 -7.50 -6.40 19.25
C GLU A 104 -7.80 -7.85 19.59
N ASP A 105 -7.58 -8.72 18.62
CA ASP A 105 -7.78 -10.15 18.72
C ASP A 105 -6.65 -10.93 18.02
N GLU A 106 -6.78 -12.24 17.97
CA GLU A 106 -5.78 -13.13 17.34
C GLU A 106 -5.66 -12.94 15.82
N TYR A 107 -6.63 -12.29 15.16
CA TYR A 107 -6.65 -12.10 13.71
C TYR A 107 -6.25 -10.69 13.27
N LEU A 108 -6.42 -9.68 14.16
CA LEU A 108 -6.19 -8.29 13.83
C LEU A 108 -5.78 -7.46 15.04
N ASN A 109 -4.74 -6.65 14.86
CA ASN A 109 -4.28 -5.64 15.79
C ASN A 109 -4.24 -4.26 15.13
N ARG A 110 -3.75 -3.23 15.82
CA ARG A 110 -3.66 -1.85 15.35
C ARG A 110 -2.30 -1.50 14.70
N ASN A 111 -1.39 -2.47 14.56
CA ASN A 111 -0.02 -2.20 14.06
C ASN A 111 0.00 -1.45 12.72
N SER A 112 -0.92 -1.77 11.79
CA SER A 112 -0.97 -1.08 10.49
C SER A 112 -1.37 0.39 10.63
N ILE A 113 -2.30 0.71 11.52
CA ILE A 113 -2.73 2.09 11.81
C ILE A 113 -1.57 2.87 12.44
N GLU A 114 -0.92 2.27 13.43
CA GLU A 114 0.24 2.86 14.11
C GLU A 114 1.41 3.07 13.14
N PHE A 115 1.70 2.08 12.30
CA PHE A 115 2.70 2.20 11.24
C PHE A 115 2.42 3.40 10.34
N HIS A 116 1.22 3.53 9.78
CA HIS A 116 0.87 4.64 8.91
C HIS A 116 0.91 5.98 9.64
N SER A 117 0.50 6.03 10.91
CA SER A 117 0.63 7.24 11.74
C SER A 117 2.10 7.67 11.88
N HIS A 118 3.02 6.71 12.12
CA HIS A 118 4.47 6.99 12.18
C HIS A 118 5.05 7.41 10.82
N GLN A 119 4.44 6.97 9.71
CA GLN A 119 4.81 7.44 8.36
C GLN A 119 4.21 8.81 8.01
N GLY A 120 3.50 9.45 8.93
CA GLY A 120 2.95 10.80 8.76
C GLY A 120 1.56 10.85 8.14
N TYR A 121 0.83 9.74 8.13
CA TYR A 121 -0.59 9.74 7.77
C TYR A 121 -1.44 10.26 8.92
N ARG A 122 -2.54 10.92 8.57
CA ARG A 122 -3.61 11.29 9.51
C ARG A 122 -4.86 10.44 9.26
N LEU A 123 -5.64 10.22 10.29
CA LEU A 123 -6.94 9.57 10.19
C LEU A 123 -7.92 10.49 9.45
N VAL A 124 -8.59 9.96 8.43
CA VAL A 124 -9.67 10.64 7.69
C VAL A 124 -11.03 10.28 8.26
N GLY A 125 -11.26 9.00 8.51
CA GLY A 125 -12.52 8.52 9.04
C GLY A 125 -12.52 7.03 9.32
N GLU A 126 -13.54 6.56 10.02
CA GLU A 126 -13.75 5.16 10.39
C GLU A 126 -15.14 4.71 9.98
N PHE A 127 -15.20 3.53 9.38
CA PHE A 127 -16.44 2.83 9.03
C PHE A 127 -16.63 1.68 9.99
N TYR A 128 -17.78 1.66 10.64
CA TYR A 128 -18.09 0.68 11.70
C TYR A 128 -18.76 -0.56 11.09
N ASP A 129 -18.36 -1.74 11.56
CA ASP A 129 -18.97 -3.02 11.19
C ASP A 129 -19.12 -3.22 9.68
N CYS A 130 -18.13 -2.79 8.90
CA CYS A 130 -18.17 -2.85 7.45
C CYS A 130 -17.49 -4.10 6.87
N GLY A 131 -16.65 -4.81 7.62
CA GLY A 131 -16.00 -6.05 7.23
C GLY A 131 -16.40 -7.21 8.13
N TYR A 132 -16.75 -8.37 7.56
CA TYR A 132 -17.08 -9.59 8.31
C TYR A 132 -16.10 -10.70 7.92
N LYS A 133 -15.31 -11.21 8.88
CA LYS A 133 -14.37 -12.29 8.65
C LYS A 133 -14.13 -13.06 9.96
N PHE A 134 -13.83 -14.36 9.89
CA PHE A 134 -13.66 -15.22 11.09
C PHE A 134 -14.84 -15.15 12.07
N LYS A 135 -16.06 -15.00 11.55
CA LYS A 135 -17.30 -14.85 12.33
C LYS A 135 -17.31 -13.60 13.26
N ARG A 136 -16.55 -12.56 12.87
CA ARG A 136 -16.44 -11.29 13.60
C ARG A 136 -16.63 -10.12 12.67
N TRP A 137 -17.17 -9.03 13.20
CA TRP A 137 -17.26 -7.74 12.53
C TRP A 137 -16.05 -6.88 12.86
N TYR A 138 -15.47 -6.32 11.82
CA TYR A 138 -14.34 -5.38 11.88
C TYR A 138 -14.75 -4.03 11.32
N ASN A 139 -14.13 -2.99 11.83
CA ASN A 139 -14.19 -1.65 11.27
C ASN A 139 -13.13 -1.53 10.15
N MET A 140 -13.19 -0.42 9.44
CA MET A 140 -12.17 -0.02 8.49
C MET A 140 -11.91 1.48 8.64
N VAL A 141 -10.65 1.88 8.60
CA VAL A 141 -10.26 3.29 8.61
C VAL A 141 -9.63 3.69 7.27
N TRP A 142 -9.90 4.93 6.87
CA TRP A 142 -9.13 5.62 5.86
C TRP A 142 -8.12 6.53 6.54
N MET A 143 -6.87 6.43 6.10
CA MET A 143 -5.79 7.33 6.49
C MET A 143 -5.22 8.00 5.23
N GLU A 144 -4.78 9.25 5.35
CA GLU A 144 -4.21 10.00 4.23
C GLU A 144 -2.87 10.64 4.57
N LYS A 145 -2.02 10.77 3.55
CA LYS A 145 -0.79 11.55 3.58
C LYS A 145 -0.73 12.45 2.35
N LEU A 146 -0.66 13.77 2.58
CA LEU A 146 -0.46 14.74 1.51
C LEU A 146 1.03 14.78 1.17
N LEU A 147 1.36 14.53 -0.09
CA LEU A 147 2.74 14.55 -0.56
C LEU A 147 3.23 15.97 -0.77
N ASP A 148 2.41 16.81 -1.42
CA ASP A 148 2.74 18.21 -1.66
C ASP A 148 1.48 19.09 -1.52
N PRO A 149 1.15 19.52 -0.29
CA PRO A 149 -0.09 20.25 -0.01
C PRO A 149 -0.11 21.69 -0.57
N GLU A 150 1.03 22.23 -0.98
CA GLU A 150 1.14 23.62 -1.44
C GLU A 150 1.10 23.78 -2.96
N VAL A 151 1.06 22.66 -3.70
CA VAL A 151 1.02 22.69 -5.16
C VAL A 151 -0.29 23.27 -5.68
N LYS A 152 -0.21 24.47 -6.29
CA LYS A 152 -1.35 25.15 -6.92
C LYS A 152 -1.57 24.69 -8.38
N HIS A 153 -0.50 24.38 -9.08
CA HIS A 153 -0.49 24.00 -10.50
C HIS A 153 0.32 22.72 -10.68
N PRO A 154 -0.30 21.55 -10.47
CA PRO A 154 0.41 20.28 -10.53
C PRO A 154 0.89 19.99 -11.96
N LYS A 155 2.11 19.45 -12.07
CA LYS A 155 2.65 18.98 -13.34
C LYS A 155 1.85 17.77 -13.86
N PRO A 156 1.89 17.44 -15.16
CA PRO A 156 1.34 16.19 -15.65
C PRO A 156 1.88 14.99 -14.88
N ILE A 157 1.03 13.97 -14.67
CA ILE A 157 1.48 12.71 -14.07
C ILE A 157 2.34 11.98 -15.10
N LYS A 158 3.44 11.42 -14.65
CA LYS A 158 4.24 10.47 -15.42
C LYS A 158 3.74 9.07 -15.11
N TRP A 159 3.00 8.50 -16.05
CA TRP A 159 2.54 7.12 -15.92
C TRP A 159 3.67 6.13 -16.18
N MET A 160 3.65 4.98 -15.50
CA MET A 160 4.68 3.94 -15.67
C MET A 160 4.82 3.45 -17.13
N GLU A 161 3.72 3.40 -17.90
CA GLU A 161 3.77 3.04 -19.32
C GLU A 161 4.64 3.96 -20.18
N GLU A 162 4.73 5.24 -19.84
CA GLU A 162 5.54 6.23 -20.56
C GLU A 162 7.04 6.06 -20.28
N ASN A 163 7.40 5.37 -19.19
CA ASN A 163 8.77 5.15 -18.73
C ASN A 163 9.23 3.69 -18.91
N ARG A 164 8.61 2.91 -19.79
CA ARG A 164 8.84 1.45 -19.96
C ARG A 164 10.28 1.02 -20.23
N GLU A 165 11.14 1.89 -20.71
CA GLU A 165 12.58 1.61 -20.89
C GLU A 165 13.35 1.57 -19.54
N GLU A 166 12.76 2.10 -18.45
CA GLU A 166 13.33 2.08 -17.09
C GLU A 166 12.63 1.08 -16.14
N LEU A 167 11.66 0.29 -16.64
CA LEU A 167 10.89 -0.68 -15.86
C LEU A 167 11.67 -1.97 -15.55
N GLU A 168 12.73 -1.86 -14.80
CA GLU A 168 13.04 -2.92 -13.84
C GLU A 168 12.16 -2.71 -12.61
N LEU A 169 11.47 -3.79 -12.14
CA LEU A 169 10.88 -3.84 -10.80
C LEU A 169 11.85 -3.13 -9.85
N SER A 170 11.41 -2.07 -9.17
CA SER A 170 12.30 -1.38 -8.22
C SER A 170 12.64 -2.33 -7.09
N LEU A 171 13.76 -3.02 -7.25
CA LEU A 171 14.26 -3.99 -6.28
C LEU A 171 15.08 -3.25 -5.23
N ILE A 172 14.60 -3.27 -4.00
CA ILE A 172 15.36 -2.80 -2.85
C ILE A 172 16.13 -3.98 -2.28
N HIS A 173 17.45 -3.94 -2.35
CA HIS A 173 18.31 -4.88 -1.65
C HIS A 173 18.52 -4.38 -0.21
N ILE A 174 18.06 -5.16 0.76
CA ILE A 174 18.32 -4.91 2.17
C ILE A 174 19.58 -5.73 2.52
N SER A 175 20.70 -5.04 2.68
CA SER A 175 21.91 -5.62 3.29
C SER A 175 21.87 -5.40 4.80
N GLU A 176 22.32 -6.41 5.57
CA GLU A 176 22.53 -6.31 7.01
C GLU A 176 23.52 -5.19 7.37
#